data_8418b7a04b4c5d44e68515c16e518628
#
_entry.id   8418b7a04b4c5d44e68515c16e518628
#
_cell.length_a   1.000
_cell.length_b   1.000
_cell.length_c   1.000
_cell.angle_alpha   90.00
_cell.angle_beta   90.00
_cell.angle_gamma   90.00
#
_symmetry.space_group_name_H-M   'P 1'
#
loop_
_entity.id
_entity.type
_entity.pdbx_description
1 polymer ?
#
loop_
_entity_poly.entity_id
_entity_poly.type
_entity_poly.pdbx_seq_one_letter_code
_entity_poly.pdbx_strand_id
1 'polypeptide(L)'
;MYKRQTVYLATAPKSNSAYMGINAAMNDVRNGKTLAVPEHLRTPTRKKMAAAGGADAARLEYLYSHDYPEHYVPQAYLPEGRVYYTPTRNGLELRISERMEYRRKMAEEAVKGPDKPTKE
;
A
#
# COMPACT_ATOMS: atom_id res chain seq x y z
N MET A 1 -15.80 25.85 15.63
CA MET A 1 -15.48 24.54 15.06
C MET A 1 -14.10 24.00 15.49
N TYR A 2 -13.09 24.84 15.54
CA TYR A 2 -11.71 24.46 15.87
C TYR A 2 -11.46 23.99 17.32
N LYS A 3 -12.27 24.39 18.29
CA LYS A 3 -12.08 24.04 19.71
C LYS A 3 -12.12 22.53 19.99
N ARG A 4 -13.01 21.79 19.34
CA ARG A 4 -13.12 20.32 19.51
C ARG A 4 -11.89 19.61 18.94
N GLN A 5 -11.38 20.06 17.80
CA GLN A 5 -10.16 19.52 17.19
C GLN A 5 -8.94 19.77 18.08
N THR A 6 -8.81 20.97 18.64
CA THR A 6 -7.72 21.31 19.56
C THR A 6 -7.74 20.40 20.79
N VAL A 7 -8.89 20.20 21.43
CA VAL A 7 -9.01 19.32 22.59
C VAL A 7 -8.67 17.87 22.20
N TYR A 8 -9.19 17.39 21.09
CA TYR A 8 -8.89 16.03 20.62
C TYR A 8 -7.38 15.84 20.39
N LEU A 9 -6.73 16.75 19.66
CA LEU A 9 -5.30 16.66 19.39
C LEU A 9 -4.45 16.79 20.67
N ALA A 10 -4.89 17.60 21.63
CA ALA A 10 -4.18 17.78 22.91
C ALA A 10 -4.29 16.53 23.81
N THR A 11 -5.41 15.84 23.79
CA THR A 11 -5.72 14.71 24.68
C THR A 11 -5.50 13.34 24.07
N ALA A 12 -5.38 13.25 22.73
CA ALA A 12 -5.18 11.98 22.03
C ALA A 12 -3.85 11.32 22.44
N PRO A 13 -3.81 9.99 22.54
CA PRO A 13 -2.57 9.26 22.73
C PRO A 13 -1.55 9.60 21.65
N LYS A 14 -0.32 9.86 22.06
CA LYS A 14 0.76 10.30 21.16
C LYS A 14 1.56 9.11 20.64
N SER A 15 1.93 9.20 19.36
CA SER A 15 2.87 8.30 18.72
C SER A 15 3.73 9.09 17.72
N ASN A 16 4.98 8.72 17.59
CA ASN A 16 5.91 9.27 16.59
C ASN A 16 6.12 8.32 15.40
N SER A 17 5.40 7.24 15.31
CA SER A 17 5.58 6.21 14.27
C SER A 17 5.50 6.77 12.86
N ALA A 18 4.52 7.66 12.60
CA ALA A 18 4.38 8.31 11.29
C ALA A 18 5.55 9.24 10.98
N TYR A 19 6.04 10.00 11.97
CA TYR A 19 7.20 10.88 11.83
C TYR A 19 8.47 10.07 11.52
N MET A 20 8.71 8.99 12.25
CA MET A 20 9.84 8.09 12.00
C MET A 20 9.75 7.44 10.62
N GLY A 21 8.56 7.00 10.22
CA GLY A 21 8.31 6.39 8.92
C GLY A 21 8.63 7.33 7.76
N ILE A 22 8.14 8.57 7.80
CA ILE A 22 8.40 9.54 6.74
C ILE A 22 9.88 9.94 6.67
N ASN A 23 10.54 10.09 7.82
CA ASN A 23 11.97 10.40 7.85
C ASN A 23 12.83 9.27 7.27
N ALA A 24 12.49 8.02 7.56
CA ALA A 24 13.17 6.87 6.98
C ALA A 24 13.00 6.82 5.45
N ALA A 25 11.78 7.03 4.96
CA ALA A 25 11.50 7.07 3.53
C ALA A 25 12.24 8.23 2.83
N MET A 26 12.20 9.43 3.40
CA MET A 26 12.93 10.58 2.87
C MET A 26 14.45 10.37 2.86
N ASN A 27 14.99 9.72 3.88
CA ASN A 27 16.41 9.39 3.94
C ASN A 27 16.80 8.42 2.82
N ASP A 28 15.99 7.41 2.55
CA ASP A 28 16.24 6.48 1.43
C ASP A 28 16.22 7.21 0.09
N VAL A 29 15.27 8.12 -0.14
CA VAL A 29 15.22 8.93 -1.36
C VAL A 29 16.46 9.82 -1.50
N ARG A 30 16.88 10.50 -0.43
CA ARG A 30 18.07 11.36 -0.42
C ARG A 30 19.37 10.58 -0.68
N ASN A 31 19.43 9.33 -0.25
CA ASN A 31 20.57 8.44 -0.48
C ASN A 31 20.48 7.71 -1.83
N GLY A 32 19.61 8.14 -2.73
CA GLY A 32 19.50 7.56 -4.07
C GLY A 32 18.86 6.17 -4.13
N LYS A 33 18.25 5.69 -3.04
CA LYS A 33 17.56 4.40 -2.99
C LYS A 33 16.13 4.48 -3.54
N THR A 34 15.95 5.23 -4.62
CA THR A 34 14.66 5.32 -5.32
C THR A 34 14.43 4.06 -6.14
N LEU A 35 13.22 3.53 -6.05
CA LEU A 35 12.79 2.36 -6.82
C LEU A 35 11.97 2.81 -8.03
N ALA A 36 12.11 2.08 -9.14
CA ALA A 36 11.27 2.30 -10.30
C ALA A 36 9.82 1.93 -9.98
N VAL A 37 8.87 2.72 -10.49
CA VAL A 37 7.44 2.38 -10.37
C VAL A 37 7.17 1.12 -11.18
N PRO A 38 6.53 0.08 -10.60
CA PRO A 38 6.15 -1.14 -11.32
C PRO A 38 5.35 -0.83 -12.59
N GLU A 39 5.54 -1.62 -13.65
CA GLU A 39 4.92 -1.34 -14.96
C GLU A 39 3.39 -1.34 -14.93
N HIS A 40 2.77 -2.23 -14.16
CA HIS A 40 1.31 -2.31 -14.01
C HIS A 40 0.70 -1.10 -13.27
N LEU A 41 1.50 -0.34 -12.52
CA LEU A 41 1.07 0.91 -11.86
C LEU A 41 1.29 2.15 -12.74
N ARG A 42 1.98 2.00 -13.86
CA ARG A 42 2.16 3.09 -14.82
C ARG A 42 0.94 3.15 -15.74
N THR A 43 0.50 4.35 -16.11
CA THR A 43 -0.53 4.49 -17.15
C THR A 43 -0.01 3.86 -18.45
N PRO A 44 -0.57 2.72 -18.90
CA PRO A 44 -0.08 2.07 -20.11
C PRO A 44 -0.40 2.95 -21.31
N THR A 45 0.61 3.24 -22.12
CA THR A 45 0.38 3.89 -23.40
C THR A 45 -0.45 2.92 -24.25
N ARG A 46 -1.50 3.40 -24.90
CA ARG A 46 -2.39 2.60 -25.77
C ARG A 46 -1.62 1.71 -26.76
N LYS A 47 -0.43 2.17 -27.21
CA LYS A 47 0.50 1.40 -28.05
C LYS A 47 1.11 0.19 -27.33
N LYS A 48 1.44 0.31 -26.03
CA LYS A 48 1.99 -0.83 -25.25
C LYS A 48 0.92 -1.88 -24.99
N MET A 49 -0.32 -1.49 -24.71
CA MET A 49 -1.43 -2.45 -24.54
C MET A 49 -1.77 -3.18 -25.83
N ALA A 50 -1.74 -2.49 -26.98
CA ALA A 50 -2.01 -3.09 -28.27
C ALA A 50 -0.89 -4.03 -28.77
N ALA A 51 0.35 -3.81 -28.34
CA ALA A 51 1.53 -4.61 -28.68
C ALA A 51 1.75 -5.78 -27.71
N ALA A 52 1.18 -5.74 -26.53
CA ALA A 52 1.30 -6.80 -25.52
C ALA A 52 0.26 -7.89 -25.81
N GLY A 53 0.73 -9.08 -26.17
CA GLY A 53 -0.12 -10.27 -26.35
C GLY A 53 -0.05 -11.20 -25.14
N GLY A 54 -1.17 -11.85 -24.80
CA GLY A 54 -1.19 -12.95 -23.83
C GLY A 54 -0.69 -12.60 -22.41
N ALA A 55 0.36 -13.29 -21.95
CA ALA A 55 0.89 -13.16 -20.60
C ALA A 55 1.43 -11.75 -20.26
N ASP A 56 1.93 -11.01 -21.24
CA ASP A 56 2.45 -9.65 -21.04
C ASP A 56 1.32 -8.64 -20.87
N ALA A 57 0.19 -8.81 -21.52
CA ALA A 57 -1.00 -7.99 -21.28
C ALA A 57 -1.51 -8.15 -19.84
N ALA A 58 -1.52 -9.37 -19.31
CA ALA A 58 -1.93 -9.64 -17.93
C ALA A 58 -0.97 -9.03 -16.88
N ARG A 59 0.32 -8.88 -17.20
CA ARG A 59 1.32 -8.22 -16.34
C ARG A 59 1.18 -6.70 -16.31
N LEU A 60 0.58 -6.11 -17.36
CA LEU A 60 0.34 -4.67 -17.49
C LEU A 60 -1.04 -4.27 -16.99
N GLU A 61 -1.88 -5.23 -16.61
CA GLU A 61 -3.23 -4.97 -16.11
C GLU A 61 -3.19 -4.35 -14.73
N TYR A 62 -3.65 -3.11 -14.62
CA TYR A 62 -3.88 -2.46 -13.36
C TYR A 62 -5.17 -2.97 -12.72
N LEU A 63 -5.06 -3.52 -11.52
CA LEU A 63 -6.22 -3.96 -10.76
C LEU A 63 -6.78 -2.78 -9.97
N TYR A 64 -7.97 -2.33 -10.32
CA TYR A 64 -8.61 -1.18 -9.69
C TYR A 64 -9.18 -1.57 -8.33
N SER A 65 -8.64 -1.02 -7.26
CA SER A 65 -8.94 -1.44 -5.89
C SER A 65 -10.42 -1.34 -5.51
N HIS A 66 -11.18 -0.41 -6.10
CA HIS A 66 -12.61 -0.26 -5.82
C HIS A 66 -13.49 -1.39 -6.37
N ASP A 67 -12.98 -2.20 -7.29
CA ASP A 67 -13.68 -3.38 -7.84
C ASP A 67 -13.52 -4.63 -6.93
N TYR A 68 -12.87 -4.48 -5.77
CA TYR A 68 -12.54 -5.59 -4.87
C TYR A 68 -13.02 -5.35 -3.45
N PRO A 69 -13.29 -6.42 -2.67
CA PRO A 69 -13.71 -6.31 -1.28
C PRO A 69 -12.77 -5.43 -0.46
N GLU A 70 -13.33 -4.65 0.47
CA GLU A 70 -12.60 -3.66 1.29
C GLU A 70 -11.77 -2.64 0.51
N HIS A 71 -11.98 -2.51 -0.80
CA HIS A 71 -11.19 -1.66 -1.70
C HIS A 71 -9.69 -1.94 -1.59
N TYR A 72 -9.32 -3.21 -1.42
CA TYR A 72 -7.96 -3.65 -1.27
C TYR A 72 -7.62 -4.76 -2.27
N VAL A 73 -6.50 -4.60 -2.97
CA VAL A 73 -5.96 -5.61 -3.89
C VAL A 73 -4.55 -5.99 -3.43
N PRO A 74 -4.27 -7.28 -3.20
CA PRO A 74 -2.93 -7.76 -2.91
C PRO A 74 -2.11 -7.82 -4.20
N GLN A 75 -1.51 -6.69 -4.59
CA GLN A 75 -0.60 -6.59 -5.75
C GLN A 75 0.72 -5.95 -5.33
N ALA A 76 1.76 -6.12 -6.13
CA ALA A 76 3.06 -5.53 -5.85
C ALA A 76 3.05 -4.03 -6.15
N TYR A 77 3.20 -3.21 -5.12
CA TYR A 77 3.29 -1.75 -5.25
C TYR A 77 4.74 -1.25 -5.32
N LEU A 78 5.69 -2.07 -4.84
CA LEU A 78 7.12 -1.80 -4.90
C LEU A 78 7.84 -3.02 -5.46
N PRO A 79 8.95 -2.84 -6.22
CA PRO A 79 9.78 -3.94 -6.70
C PRO A 79 10.41 -4.74 -5.55
N GLU A 80 10.73 -4.06 -4.47
CA GLU A 80 11.27 -4.63 -3.24
C GLU A 80 10.41 -4.24 -2.06
N GLY A 81 10.11 -5.20 -1.17
CA GLY A 81 9.36 -4.92 0.05
C GLY A 81 10.16 -4.02 0.98
N ARG A 82 9.63 -2.82 1.29
CA ARG A 82 10.19 -1.91 2.29
C ARG A 82 9.13 -1.53 3.30
N VAL A 83 9.49 -1.55 4.56
CA VAL A 83 8.60 -1.18 5.66
C VAL A 83 9.15 0.08 6.29
N TYR A 84 8.43 1.20 6.16
CA TYR A 84 8.78 2.48 6.77
C TYR A 84 7.94 2.81 8.00
N TYR A 85 6.70 2.36 8.02
CA TYR A 85 5.77 2.62 9.11
C TYR A 85 5.53 1.37 9.94
N THR A 86 5.85 1.48 11.23
CA THR A 86 5.57 0.45 12.22
C THR A 86 4.65 1.06 13.28
N PRO A 87 3.36 0.72 13.29
CA PRO A 87 2.42 1.26 14.27
C PRO A 87 2.78 0.80 15.69
N THR A 88 2.57 1.66 16.66
CA THR A 88 2.61 1.30 18.07
C THR A 88 1.27 0.70 18.52
N ARG A 89 1.14 0.41 19.80
CA ARG A 89 -0.14 0.00 20.40
C ARG A 89 -0.91 1.16 21.04
N ASN A 90 -0.48 2.40 20.80
CA ASN A 90 -1.09 3.58 21.40
C ASN A 90 -2.34 4.03 20.61
N GLY A 91 -3.45 4.21 21.31
CA GLY A 91 -4.67 4.75 20.74
C GLY A 91 -5.17 4.00 19.52
N LEU A 92 -5.39 4.70 18.41
CA LEU A 92 -5.89 4.13 17.15
C LEU A 92 -4.85 3.26 16.42
N GLU A 93 -3.57 3.36 16.74
CA GLU A 93 -2.54 2.57 16.07
C GLU A 93 -2.65 1.08 16.34
N LEU A 94 -3.27 0.66 17.45
CA LEU A 94 -3.60 -0.74 17.68
C LEU A 94 -4.50 -1.30 16.57
N ARG A 95 -5.59 -0.59 16.23
CA ARG A 95 -6.49 -0.98 15.14
C ARG A 95 -5.84 -0.95 13.77
N ILE A 96 -4.93 0.00 13.56
CA ILE A 96 -4.13 0.09 12.33
C ILE A 96 -3.22 -1.13 12.22
N SER A 97 -2.55 -1.52 13.30
CA SER A 97 -1.69 -2.70 13.37
C SER A 97 -2.46 -3.97 13.02
N GLU A 98 -3.62 -4.19 13.65
CA GLU A 98 -4.49 -5.35 13.39
C GLU A 98 -4.94 -5.42 11.92
N ARG A 99 -5.33 -4.27 11.34
CA ARG A 99 -5.71 -4.20 9.92
C ARG A 99 -4.53 -4.47 9.00
N MET A 100 -3.34 -3.98 9.32
CA MET A 100 -2.13 -4.24 8.53
C MET A 100 -1.76 -5.73 8.57
N GLU A 101 -1.86 -6.38 9.71
CA GLU A 101 -1.62 -7.82 9.85
C GLU A 101 -2.64 -8.66 9.06
N TYR A 102 -3.91 -8.29 9.14
CA TYR A 102 -4.96 -8.94 8.35
C TYR A 102 -4.67 -8.84 6.84
N ARG A 103 -4.35 -7.66 6.34
CA ARG A 103 -4.02 -7.46 4.92
C ARG A 103 -2.75 -8.20 4.49
N ARG A 104 -1.77 -8.31 5.38
CA ARG A 104 -0.56 -9.10 5.10
C ARG A 104 -0.91 -10.57 4.92
N LYS A 105 -1.73 -11.13 5.80
CA LYS A 105 -2.20 -12.52 5.67
C LYS A 105 -2.96 -12.75 4.37
N MET A 106 -3.89 -11.86 4.02
CA MET A 106 -4.60 -11.93 2.74
C MET A 106 -3.63 -11.90 1.54
N ALA A 107 -2.60 -11.04 1.58
CA ALA A 107 -1.62 -10.97 0.52
C ALA A 107 -0.78 -12.26 0.42
N GLU A 108 -0.40 -12.85 1.53
CA GLU A 108 0.33 -14.13 1.59
C GLU A 108 -0.52 -15.30 1.06
N GLU A 109 -1.80 -15.31 1.38
CA GLU A 109 -2.77 -16.31 0.88
C GLU A 109 -2.97 -16.18 -0.63
N ALA A 110 -3.13 -14.94 -1.12
CA ALA A 110 -3.26 -14.67 -2.55
C ALA A 110 -2.02 -15.08 -3.36
N VAL A 111 -0.83 -15.01 -2.78
CA VAL A 111 0.41 -15.49 -3.43
C VAL A 111 0.50 -17.01 -3.45
N LYS A 112 -0.09 -17.69 -2.46
CA LYS A 112 -0.09 -19.17 -2.37
C LYS A 112 -1.19 -19.84 -3.19
N GLY A 113 -2.24 -19.11 -3.54
CA GLY A 113 -3.38 -19.63 -4.33
C GLY A 113 -3.18 -19.45 -5.83
N PRO A 114 -3.70 -20.36 -6.67
CA PRO A 114 -3.66 -20.23 -8.13
C PRO A 114 -4.66 -19.19 -8.67
N ASP A 115 -5.50 -18.59 -7.83
CA ASP A 115 -6.59 -17.73 -8.25
C ASP A 115 -6.29 -16.25 -8.09
N LYS A 116 -6.55 -15.49 -9.17
CA LYS A 116 -6.63 -14.02 -9.13
C LYS A 116 -7.74 -13.60 -8.15
N PRO A 117 -7.59 -12.49 -7.44
CA PRO A 117 -8.64 -11.96 -6.58
C PRO A 117 -9.93 -11.76 -7.39
N THR A 118 -11.04 -12.27 -6.86
CA THR A 118 -12.36 -12.21 -7.50
C THR A 118 -12.89 -10.78 -7.39
N LYS A 119 -13.35 -10.22 -8.53
CA LYS A 119 -14.08 -8.95 -8.57
C LYS A 119 -15.47 -9.14 -7.95
N GLU A 120 -15.94 -8.14 -7.23
CA GLU A 120 -17.35 -8.03 -6.81
C GLU A 120 -18.25 -7.70 -8.00
#